data_9d4d80b87c7fbce47bba308f9231549b
#
_entry.id   9d4d80b87c7fbce47bba308f9231549b
#
_cell.length_a   1.000
_cell.length_b   1.000
_cell.length_c   1.000
_cell.angle_alpha   90.00
_cell.angle_beta   90.00
_cell.angle_gamma   90.00
#
_symmetry.space_group_name_H-M   'P 1'
#
loop_
_entity.id
_entity.type
_entity.pdbx_description
1 polymer ?
#
loop_
_entity_poly.entity_id
_entity_poly.type
_entity_poly.pdbx_seq_one_letter_code
_entity_poly.pdbx_strand_id
1 'polypeptide(L)'
;MTVASESRASVKLDWAGLDLYRFFAFVFSSPSPESFDTLAQPALKDALAGLWQQLRCAGDFPDFAWFKSYEDYEATYIALFDVGIPEPPVPLFESAHDKTRPPQGIALENTMFYDALGLKWDSRCAVPDYIITQLEFLAAVHYTFENAQDSATRGSLAKLETDFLSRHMLNWVPTAAAKLNSNSPPAFGPLMMLIAAFLQNRRDEVSNIGLSTSPRPIAGHDHRLL
;
A
#
# COMPACT_ATOMS: atom_id res chain seq x y z
N MET A 1 20.58 44.68 -16.17
CA MET A 1 19.28 44.15 -15.73
C MET A 1 19.52 42.68 -15.36
N THR A 2 19.65 42.44 -14.08
CA THR A 2 19.94 41.10 -13.54
C THR A 2 18.59 40.45 -13.26
N VAL A 3 18.25 39.39 -13.99
CA VAL A 3 17.05 38.59 -13.75
C VAL A 3 17.30 37.77 -12.51
N ALA A 4 16.58 38.09 -11.46
CA ALA A 4 16.58 37.31 -10.22
C ALA A 4 16.07 35.90 -10.54
N SER A 5 16.90 34.90 -10.30
CA SER A 5 16.55 33.49 -10.25
C SER A 5 15.61 33.29 -9.08
N GLU A 6 14.30 33.20 -9.33
CA GLU A 6 13.34 32.74 -8.34
C GLU A 6 13.71 31.30 -7.95
N SER A 7 14.21 31.16 -6.74
CA SER A 7 14.42 29.89 -6.07
C SER A 7 13.07 29.17 -6.03
N ARG A 8 12.89 28.16 -6.88
CA ARG A 8 11.80 27.19 -6.75
C ARG A 8 11.97 26.52 -5.40
N ALA A 9 11.14 26.93 -4.45
CA ALA A 9 11.01 26.22 -3.19
C ALA A 9 10.61 24.77 -3.52
N SER A 10 11.51 23.83 -3.30
CA SER A 10 11.19 22.40 -3.37
C SER A 10 10.14 22.14 -2.29
N VAL A 11 8.93 21.81 -2.68
CA VAL A 11 7.92 21.32 -1.77
C VAL A 11 8.43 19.99 -1.25
N LYS A 12 9.00 20.00 -0.04
CA LYS A 12 9.29 18.75 0.68
C LYS A 12 7.93 18.18 1.08
N LEU A 13 7.52 17.10 0.42
CA LEU A 13 6.42 16.30 0.92
C LEU A 13 6.83 15.71 2.28
N ASP A 14 6.06 16.05 3.31
CA ASP A 14 6.24 15.48 4.65
C ASP A 14 5.58 14.10 4.68
N TRP A 15 6.36 13.06 4.42
CA TRP A 15 5.89 11.69 4.45
C TRP A 15 5.43 11.23 5.84
N ALA A 16 5.88 11.89 6.92
CA ALA A 16 5.45 11.58 8.28
C ALA A 16 4.00 12.00 8.54
N GLY A 17 3.52 13.05 7.85
CA GLY A 17 2.12 13.51 7.91
C GLY A 17 1.24 13.01 6.76
N LEU A 18 1.81 12.32 5.76
CA LEU A 18 1.07 11.79 4.63
C LEU A 18 0.61 10.38 4.91
N ASP A 19 -0.68 10.13 4.74
CA ASP A 19 -1.23 8.78 4.74
C ASP A 19 -0.81 8.05 3.45
N LEU A 20 0.29 7.30 3.53
CA LEU A 20 0.85 6.58 2.39
C LEU A 20 -0.10 5.52 1.83
N TYR A 21 -0.96 4.94 2.64
CA TYR A 21 -1.97 4.02 2.15
C TYR A 21 -2.95 4.73 1.21
N ARG A 22 -3.45 5.92 1.59
CA ARG A 22 -4.33 6.73 0.74
C ARG A 22 -3.63 7.25 -0.50
N PHE A 23 -2.37 7.64 -0.37
CA PHE A 23 -1.57 8.06 -1.52
C PHE A 23 -1.46 6.93 -2.55
N PHE A 24 -1.14 5.71 -2.13
CA PHE A 24 -1.06 4.59 -3.06
C PHE A 24 -2.44 4.16 -3.59
N ALA A 25 -3.50 4.25 -2.81
CA ALA A 25 -4.86 4.06 -3.30
C ALA A 25 -5.18 5.06 -4.43
N PHE A 26 -4.79 6.32 -4.27
CA PHE A 26 -4.94 7.35 -5.31
C PHE A 26 -4.10 7.04 -6.57
N VAL A 27 -2.85 6.60 -6.42
CA VAL A 27 -1.95 6.24 -7.54
C VAL A 27 -2.53 5.14 -8.42
N PHE A 28 -3.16 4.14 -7.82
CA PHE A 28 -3.73 2.99 -8.53
C PHE A 28 -5.24 3.09 -8.75
N SER A 29 -5.87 4.23 -8.44
CA SER A 29 -7.27 4.49 -8.80
C SER A 29 -7.45 4.65 -10.31
N SER A 30 -8.70 4.54 -10.76
CA SER A 30 -9.04 4.81 -12.17
C SER A 30 -8.52 6.19 -12.59
N PRO A 31 -7.91 6.29 -13.78
CA PRO A 31 -7.34 7.53 -14.27
C PRO A 31 -8.34 8.69 -14.31
N SER A 32 -7.86 9.85 -13.92
CA SER A 32 -8.58 11.12 -14.06
C SER A 32 -7.60 12.22 -14.48
N PRO A 33 -8.06 13.32 -15.08
CA PRO A 33 -7.19 14.47 -15.36
C PRO A 33 -6.47 14.99 -14.11
N GLU A 34 -7.15 15.00 -12.95
CA GLU A 34 -6.58 15.41 -11.67
C GLU A 34 -5.44 14.47 -11.23
N SER A 35 -5.62 13.16 -11.32
CA SER A 35 -4.58 12.19 -10.98
C SER A 35 -3.39 12.31 -11.93
N PHE A 36 -3.63 12.52 -13.22
CA PHE A 36 -2.57 12.76 -14.20
C PHE A 36 -1.73 13.99 -13.84
N ASP A 37 -2.38 15.14 -13.62
CA ASP A 37 -1.70 16.40 -13.30
C ASP A 37 -0.90 16.30 -11.98
N THR A 38 -1.45 15.62 -10.98
CA THR A 38 -0.79 15.43 -9.68
C THR A 38 0.45 14.55 -9.83
N LEU A 39 0.33 13.42 -10.51
CA LEU A 39 1.43 12.47 -10.68
C LEU A 39 2.50 12.94 -11.67
N ALA A 40 2.18 13.89 -12.56
CA ALA A 40 3.13 14.51 -13.49
C ALA A 40 4.06 15.54 -12.83
N GLN A 41 3.82 15.95 -11.59
CA GLN A 41 4.61 17.00 -10.94
C GLN A 41 6.06 16.56 -10.68
N PRO A 42 7.08 17.30 -11.11
CA PRO A 42 8.48 16.95 -10.88
C PRO A 42 8.83 16.79 -9.39
N ALA A 43 8.23 17.60 -8.52
CA ALA A 43 8.44 17.53 -7.08
C ALA A 43 7.99 16.18 -6.48
N LEU A 44 7.01 15.52 -7.09
CA LEU A 44 6.57 14.19 -6.64
C LEU A 44 7.65 13.14 -6.90
N LYS A 45 8.31 13.17 -8.06
CA LYS A 45 9.41 12.25 -8.39
C LYS A 45 10.54 12.33 -7.35
N ASP A 46 10.96 13.54 -6.99
CA ASP A 46 11.99 13.76 -5.98
C ASP A 46 11.54 13.25 -4.59
N ALA A 47 10.26 13.45 -4.27
CA ALA A 47 9.68 12.96 -3.03
C ALA A 47 9.61 11.43 -2.97
N LEU A 48 9.25 10.77 -4.08
CA LEU A 48 9.24 9.29 -4.17
C LEU A 48 10.64 8.70 -4.06
N ALA A 49 11.65 9.34 -4.66
CA ALA A 49 13.04 8.95 -4.48
C ALA A 49 13.50 9.10 -3.02
N GLY A 50 13.09 10.18 -2.35
CA GLY A 50 13.32 10.38 -0.91
C GLY A 50 12.65 9.29 -0.05
N LEU A 51 11.41 8.91 -0.36
CA LEU A 51 10.71 7.82 0.32
C LEU A 51 11.42 6.48 0.13
N TRP A 52 11.90 6.18 -1.10
CA TRP A 52 12.68 4.98 -1.38
C TRP A 52 13.90 4.83 -0.49
N GLN A 53 14.63 5.94 -0.28
CA GLN A 53 15.77 5.96 0.62
C GLN A 53 15.37 5.80 2.10
N GLN A 54 14.28 6.43 2.53
CA GLN A 54 13.76 6.29 3.89
C GLN A 54 13.36 4.84 4.20
N LEU A 55 12.79 4.14 3.23
CA LEU A 55 12.46 2.72 3.32
C LEU A 55 13.69 1.80 3.24
N ARG A 56 14.89 2.35 3.10
CA ARG A 56 16.17 1.62 2.99
C ARG A 56 16.17 0.60 1.86
N CYS A 57 15.47 0.89 0.77
CA CYS A 57 15.49 0.04 -0.41
C CYS A 57 16.87 0.00 -1.05
N ALA A 58 17.23 -1.13 -1.64
CA ALA A 58 18.53 -1.28 -2.29
C ALA A 58 18.60 -0.47 -3.60
N GLY A 59 19.74 0.22 -3.81
CA GLY A 59 19.98 1.03 -5.00
C GLY A 59 19.19 2.34 -5.03
N ASP A 60 19.25 3.01 -6.16
CA ASP A 60 18.50 4.23 -6.40
C ASP A 60 17.07 3.91 -6.80
N PHE A 61 16.14 4.84 -6.51
CA PHE A 61 14.78 4.73 -7.02
C PHE A 61 14.81 4.70 -8.54
N PRO A 62 14.15 3.71 -9.18
CA PRO A 62 14.20 3.58 -10.63
C PRO A 62 13.77 4.86 -11.34
N ASP A 63 14.57 5.30 -12.31
CA ASP A 63 14.17 6.42 -13.12
C ASP A 63 12.97 6.03 -14.01
N PHE A 64 11.95 6.88 -14.03
CA PHE A 64 10.80 6.69 -14.87
C PHE A 64 10.35 8.00 -15.48
N ALA A 65 9.90 7.91 -16.73
CA ALA A 65 9.24 9.02 -17.39
C ALA A 65 7.73 8.92 -17.16
N TRP A 66 7.13 10.01 -16.68
CA TRP A 66 5.68 10.09 -16.63
C TRP A 66 5.10 10.21 -18.04
N PHE A 67 3.83 9.92 -18.18
CA PHE A 67 3.13 9.97 -19.46
C PHE A 67 3.14 11.38 -20.04
N LYS A 68 3.14 11.48 -21.38
CA LYS A 68 3.15 12.77 -22.09
C LYS A 68 1.78 13.42 -22.15
N SER A 69 0.71 12.60 -22.11
CA SER A 69 -0.66 13.06 -22.16
C SER A 69 -1.54 12.22 -21.24
N TYR A 70 -2.72 12.75 -20.91
CA TYR A 70 -3.73 12.01 -20.15
C TYR A 70 -4.21 10.76 -20.89
N GLU A 71 -4.38 10.86 -22.22
CA GLU A 71 -4.81 9.74 -23.06
C GLU A 71 -3.81 8.59 -23.02
N ASP A 72 -2.50 8.86 -23.06
CA ASP A 72 -1.46 7.84 -22.92
C ASP A 72 -1.49 7.18 -21.53
N TYR A 73 -1.72 7.98 -20.48
CA TYR A 73 -1.85 7.49 -19.11
C TYR A 73 -3.05 6.57 -18.96
N GLU A 74 -4.24 7.03 -19.38
CA GLU A 74 -5.49 6.27 -19.31
C GLU A 74 -5.41 4.98 -20.14
N ALA A 75 -4.96 5.08 -21.39
CA ALA A 75 -4.83 3.91 -22.27
C ALA A 75 -3.87 2.86 -21.69
N THR A 76 -2.75 3.30 -21.10
CA THR A 76 -1.78 2.40 -20.47
C THR A 76 -2.37 1.76 -19.21
N TYR A 77 -3.05 2.52 -18.37
CA TYR A 77 -3.72 1.98 -17.18
C TYR A 77 -4.73 0.88 -17.56
N ILE A 78 -5.63 1.19 -18.50
CA ILE A 78 -6.64 0.25 -18.99
C ILE A 78 -5.99 -1.03 -19.54
N ALA A 79 -4.95 -0.88 -20.38
CA ALA A 79 -4.26 -2.01 -20.97
C ALA A 79 -3.49 -2.89 -19.98
N LEU A 80 -3.05 -2.34 -18.84
CA LEU A 80 -2.31 -3.09 -17.81
C LEU A 80 -3.23 -3.75 -16.80
N PHE A 81 -4.29 -3.04 -16.37
CA PHE A 81 -5.03 -3.39 -15.17
C PHE A 81 -6.48 -3.81 -15.42
N ASP A 82 -7.12 -3.32 -16.49
CA ASP A 82 -8.56 -3.48 -16.69
C ASP A 82 -8.93 -4.41 -17.84
N VAL A 83 -8.17 -4.38 -18.94
CA VAL A 83 -8.53 -5.11 -20.18
C VAL A 83 -7.45 -6.06 -20.62
N GLY A 84 -7.84 -7.33 -20.88
CA GLY A 84 -6.94 -8.36 -21.40
C GLY A 84 -7.68 -9.63 -21.77
N ILE A 85 -7.03 -10.54 -22.52
CA ILE A 85 -7.60 -11.84 -22.90
C ILE A 85 -6.58 -12.93 -22.56
N PRO A 86 -6.89 -13.85 -21.61
CA PRO A 86 -8.16 -14.00 -20.88
C PRO A 86 -8.35 -13.03 -19.71
N GLU A 87 -7.30 -12.36 -19.26
CA GLU A 87 -7.30 -11.39 -18.16
C GLU A 87 -6.28 -10.28 -18.45
N PRO A 88 -6.37 -9.11 -17.79
CA PRO A 88 -5.35 -8.05 -17.90
C PRO A 88 -3.96 -8.58 -17.53
N PRO A 89 -2.87 -7.98 -18.05
CA PRO A 89 -1.50 -8.39 -17.70
C PRO A 89 -1.21 -8.40 -16.20
N VAL A 90 -1.71 -7.41 -15.47
CA VAL A 90 -1.51 -7.27 -14.01
C VAL A 90 -2.81 -6.77 -13.36
N PRO A 91 -3.83 -7.63 -13.20
CA PRO A 91 -5.04 -7.23 -12.51
C PRO A 91 -4.75 -6.73 -11.10
N LEU A 92 -5.48 -5.70 -10.64
CA LEU A 92 -5.29 -5.11 -9.30
C LEU A 92 -6.14 -5.81 -8.22
N PHE A 93 -6.30 -7.13 -8.34
CA PHE A 93 -7.05 -7.98 -7.41
C PHE A 93 -6.17 -9.08 -6.84
N GLU A 94 -6.23 -9.30 -5.52
CA GLU A 94 -5.48 -10.38 -4.86
C GLU A 94 -5.78 -11.75 -5.49
N SER A 95 -7.05 -12.05 -5.73
CA SER A 95 -7.51 -13.32 -6.30
C SER A 95 -6.99 -13.59 -7.71
N ALA A 96 -6.56 -12.56 -8.44
CA ALA A 96 -5.91 -12.72 -9.74
C ALA A 96 -4.47 -13.22 -9.63
N HIS A 97 -3.82 -13.03 -8.49
CA HIS A 97 -2.42 -13.41 -8.25
C HIS A 97 -2.28 -14.63 -7.35
N ASP A 98 -3.12 -14.78 -6.34
CA ASP A 98 -3.14 -15.97 -5.49
C ASP A 98 -4.04 -17.07 -6.07
N LYS A 99 -3.42 -18.03 -6.73
CA LYS A 99 -4.11 -19.19 -7.30
C LYS A 99 -4.18 -20.38 -6.33
N THR A 100 -3.70 -20.25 -5.10
CA THR A 100 -3.72 -21.30 -4.08
C THR A 100 -5.02 -21.33 -3.29
N ARG A 101 -5.74 -20.21 -3.23
CA ARG A 101 -7.02 -20.04 -2.55
C ARG A 101 -8.14 -19.72 -3.56
N PRO A 102 -9.38 -20.20 -3.30
CA PRO A 102 -10.51 -19.82 -4.16
C PRO A 102 -10.83 -18.32 -4.01
N PRO A 103 -11.19 -17.62 -5.12
CA PRO A 103 -11.48 -16.17 -5.07
C PRO A 103 -12.52 -15.77 -4.02
N GLN A 104 -13.56 -16.57 -3.85
CA GLN A 104 -14.62 -16.34 -2.86
C GLN A 104 -14.08 -16.43 -1.42
N GLY A 105 -13.12 -17.33 -1.18
CA GLY A 105 -12.45 -17.45 0.13
C GLY A 105 -11.58 -16.24 0.44
N ILE A 106 -10.85 -15.73 -0.55
CA ILE A 106 -10.06 -14.50 -0.42
C ILE A 106 -10.98 -13.30 -0.13
N ALA A 107 -12.06 -13.14 -0.89
CA ALA A 107 -13.02 -12.07 -0.71
C ALA A 107 -13.67 -12.12 0.69
N LEU A 108 -14.07 -13.30 1.14
CA LEU A 108 -14.65 -13.50 2.48
C LEU A 108 -13.65 -13.13 3.58
N GLU A 109 -12.40 -13.57 3.46
CA GLU A 109 -11.37 -13.28 4.45
C GLU A 109 -11.09 -11.77 4.55
N ASN A 110 -11.00 -11.06 3.41
CA ASN A 110 -10.88 -9.61 3.40
C ASN A 110 -12.07 -8.95 4.14
N THR A 111 -13.32 -9.36 3.87
CA THR A 111 -14.49 -8.79 4.57
C THR A 111 -14.48 -9.06 6.07
N MET A 112 -13.98 -10.22 6.53
CA MET A 112 -13.82 -10.50 7.96
C MET A 112 -12.85 -9.52 8.64
N PHE A 113 -11.77 -9.13 7.97
CA PHE A 113 -10.86 -8.09 8.47
C PHE A 113 -11.55 -6.72 8.53
N TYR A 114 -12.35 -6.36 7.54
CA TYR A 114 -13.11 -5.10 7.52
C TYR A 114 -14.13 -5.05 8.67
N ASP A 115 -14.86 -6.14 8.88
CA ASP A 115 -15.81 -6.28 10.00
C ASP A 115 -15.11 -6.19 11.36
N ALA A 116 -13.88 -6.71 11.50
CA ALA A 116 -13.11 -6.63 12.74
C ALA A 116 -12.78 -5.17 13.13
N LEU A 117 -12.67 -4.26 12.17
CA LEU A 117 -12.54 -2.82 12.39
C LEU A 117 -13.90 -2.12 12.53
N GLY A 118 -15.02 -2.84 12.39
CA GLY A 118 -16.38 -2.29 12.40
C GLY A 118 -16.80 -1.62 11.08
N LEU A 119 -16.06 -1.82 10.01
CA LEU A 119 -16.40 -1.31 8.68
C LEU A 119 -17.49 -2.20 8.06
N LYS A 120 -18.58 -1.59 7.59
CA LYS A 120 -19.64 -2.32 6.89
C LYS A 120 -19.30 -2.39 5.41
N TRP A 121 -19.19 -3.60 4.92
CA TRP A 121 -18.99 -3.88 3.51
C TRP A 121 -20.29 -3.69 2.71
N ASP A 122 -20.23 -2.94 1.61
CA ASP A 122 -21.30 -2.87 0.63
C ASP A 122 -20.83 -3.45 -0.71
N SER A 123 -21.28 -4.66 -1.02
CA SER A 123 -20.91 -5.40 -2.24
C SER A 123 -21.29 -4.69 -3.54
N ARG A 124 -22.10 -3.63 -3.47
CA ARG A 124 -22.47 -2.82 -4.63
C ARG A 124 -21.46 -1.74 -4.96
N CYS A 125 -20.59 -1.38 -4.01
CA CYS A 125 -19.71 -0.24 -4.11
C CYS A 125 -18.25 -0.61 -4.36
N ALA A 126 -17.79 -1.79 -3.92
CA ALA A 126 -16.39 -2.15 -4.04
C ALA A 126 -16.19 -3.68 -4.07
N VAL A 127 -15.04 -4.12 -4.57
CA VAL A 127 -14.62 -5.53 -4.54
C VAL A 127 -13.66 -5.70 -3.36
N PRO A 128 -13.87 -6.70 -2.47
CA PRO A 128 -13.11 -6.81 -1.21
C PRO A 128 -11.60 -6.93 -1.38
N ASP A 129 -11.16 -7.69 -2.37
CA ASP A 129 -9.76 -7.99 -2.63
C ASP A 129 -9.11 -7.07 -3.69
N TYR A 130 -9.77 -5.94 -4.00
CA TYR A 130 -9.22 -4.91 -4.88
C TYR A 130 -8.19 -4.06 -4.13
N ILE A 131 -7.06 -3.76 -4.77
CA ILE A 131 -5.93 -3.06 -4.13
C ILE A 131 -6.37 -1.79 -3.39
N ILE A 132 -7.24 -1.00 -3.99
CA ILE A 132 -7.70 0.27 -3.39
C ILE A 132 -8.49 0.00 -2.12
N THR A 133 -9.41 -0.97 -2.14
CA THR A 133 -10.19 -1.35 -0.96
C THR A 133 -9.30 -1.84 0.18
N GLN A 134 -8.28 -2.65 -0.14
CA GLN A 134 -7.30 -3.14 0.82
C GLN A 134 -6.46 -1.99 1.41
N LEU A 135 -6.03 -1.03 0.58
CA LEU A 135 -5.28 0.14 1.02
C LEU A 135 -6.12 1.11 1.86
N GLU A 136 -7.37 1.34 1.49
CA GLU A 136 -8.31 2.17 2.27
C GLU A 136 -8.60 1.54 3.64
N PHE A 137 -8.73 0.22 3.71
CA PHE A 137 -8.82 -0.50 4.99
C PHE A 137 -7.59 -0.27 5.85
N LEU A 138 -6.38 -0.44 5.29
CA LEU A 138 -5.13 -0.21 6.02
C LEU A 138 -4.99 1.25 6.47
N ALA A 139 -5.43 2.21 5.67
CA ALA A 139 -5.51 3.62 6.07
C ALA A 139 -6.42 3.82 7.28
N ALA A 140 -7.58 3.16 7.30
CA ALA A 140 -8.51 3.23 8.43
C ALA A 140 -7.93 2.57 9.70
N VAL A 141 -7.23 1.42 9.58
CA VAL A 141 -6.52 0.77 10.70
C VAL A 141 -5.45 1.71 11.24
N HIS A 142 -4.61 2.27 10.37
CA HIS A 142 -3.55 3.19 10.75
C HIS A 142 -4.08 4.44 11.46
N TYR A 143 -5.11 5.07 10.89
CA TYR A 143 -5.77 6.21 11.51
C TYR A 143 -6.30 5.89 12.91
N THR A 144 -6.95 4.73 13.07
CA THR A 144 -7.49 4.29 14.37
C THR A 144 -6.37 4.01 15.36
N PHE A 145 -5.26 3.41 14.91
CA PHE A 145 -4.06 3.16 15.71
C PHE A 145 -3.45 4.46 16.24
N GLU A 146 -3.27 5.48 15.39
CA GLU A 146 -2.69 6.77 15.79
C GLU A 146 -3.58 7.51 16.80
N ASN A 147 -4.90 7.33 16.74
CA ASN A 147 -5.86 7.98 17.64
C ASN A 147 -6.21 7.15 18.89
N ALA A 148 -5.74 5.90 18.99
CA ALA A 148 -6.01 5.06 20.15
C ALA A 148 -5.26 5.55 21.40
N GLN A 149 -6.01 5.68 22.52
CA GLN A 149 -5.48 6.27 23.75
C GLN A 149 -4.81 5.23 24.67
N ASP A 150 -5.17 3.96 24.55
CA ASP A 150 -4.64 2.91 25.39
C ASP A 150 -3.76 1.92 24.62
N SER A 151 -2.80 1.33 25.33
CA SER A 151 -1.81 0.43 24.73
C SER A 151 -2.39 -0.91 24.28
N ALA A 152 -3.48 -1.38 24.89
CA ALA A 152 -4.12 -2.65 24.52
C ALA A 152 -4.83 -2.53 23.18
N THR A 153 -5.56 -1.44 22.96
CA THR A 153 -6.18 -1.10 21.66
C THR A 153 -5.11 -0.92 20.58
N ARG A 154 -4.04 -0.17 20.86
CA ARG A 154 -2.91 -0.02 19.94
C ARG A 154 -2.27 -1.37 19.58
N GLY A 155 -2.04 -2.24 20.55
CA GLY A 155 -1.52 -3.58 20.33
C GLY A 155 -2.43 -4.45 19.47
N SER A 156 -3.75 -4.38 19.68
CA SER A 156 -4.74 -5.10 18.87
C SER A 156 -4.78 -4.60 17.42
N LEU A 157 -4.70 -3.29 17.19
CA LEU A 157 -4.68 -2.69 15.87
C LEU A 157 -3.37 -2.99 15.15
N ALA A 158 -2.22 -2.94 15.83
CA ALA A 158 -0.93 -3.33 15.26
C ALA A 158 -0.94 -4.80 14.82
N LYS A 159 -1.55 -5.68 15.61
CA LYS A 159 -1.73 -7.09 15.24
C LYS A 159 -2.65 -7.23 14.03
N LEU A 160 -3.78 -6.53 13.99
CA LEU A 160 -4.71 -6.55 12.86
C LEU A 160 -4.02 -6.11 11.57
N GLU A 161 -3.25 -5.01 11.61
CA GLU A 161 -2.48 -4.50 10.48
C GLU A 161 -1.41 -5.51 10.04
N THR A 162 -0.64 -6.08 10.98
CA THR A 162 0.39 -7.09 10.71
C THR A 162 -0.20 -8.33 10.03
N ASP A 163 -1.31 -8.84 10.57
CA ASP A 163 -1.98 -10.04 10.05
C ASP A 163 -2.52 -9.79 8.63
N PHE A 164 -3.15 -8.63 8.40
CA PHE A 164 -3.66 -8.27 7.08
C PHE A 164 -2.54 -8.08 6.05
N LEU A 165 -1.49 -7.33 6.39
CA LEU A 165 -0.33 -7.15 5.52
C LEU A 165 0.28 -8.49 5.13
N SER A 166 0.47 -9.39 6.11
CA SER A 166 1.14 -10.68 5.89
C SER A 166 0.29 -11.69 5.12
N ARG A 167 -1.02 -11.71 5.35
CA ARG A 167 -1.93 -12.72 4.76
C ARG A 167 -2.52 -12.31 3.42
N HIS A 168 -2.58 -11.00 3.14
CA HIS A 168 -3.17 -10.44 1.94
C HIS A 168 -2.14 -9.69 1.10
N MET A 169 -1.84 -8.45 1.43
CA MET A 169 -1.07 -7.56 0.56
C MET A 169 0.29 -8.10 0.13
N LEU A 170 1.08 -8.63 1.08
CA LEU A 170 2.44 -9.12 0.79
C LEU A 170 2.47 -10.45 0.04
N ASN A 171 1.35 -11.16 -0.03
CA ASN A 171 1.26 -12.40 -0.81
C ASN A 171 1.16 -12.12 -2.32
N TRP A 172 0.71 -10.95 -2.73
CA TRP A 172 0.49 -10.70 -4.15
C TRP A 172 1.13 -9.42 -4.71
N VAL A 173 1.19 -8.32 -3.94
CA VAL A 173 1.74 -7.04 -4.41
C VAL A 173 3.18 -7.17 -4.91
N PRO A 174 4.11 -7.89 -4.24
CA PRO A 174 5.46 -8.12 -4.77
C PRO A 174 5.46 -8.86 -6.11
N THR A 175 4.55 -9.80 -6.31
CA THR A 175 4.39 -10.54 -7.59
C THR A 175 3.88 -9.61 -8.69
N ALA A 176 2.90 -8.76 -8.39
CA ALA A 176 2.41 -7.74 -9.32
C ALA A 176 3.51 -6.75 -9.71
N ALA A 177 4.33 -6.31 -8.74
CA ALA A 177 5.48 -5.43 -8.98
C ALA A 177 6.50 -6.07 -9.93
N ALA A 178 6.82 -7.35 -9.73
CA ALA A 178 7.74 -8.08 -10.60
C ALA A 178 7.20 -8.21 -12.03
N LYS A 179 5.90 -8.49 -12.20
CA LYS A 179 5.24 -8.56 -13.51
C LYS A 179 5.27 -7.21 -14.24
N LEU A 180 4.95 -6.12 -13.53
CA LEU A 180 4.99 -4.78 -14.10
C LEU A 180 6.40 -4.39 -14.54
N ASN A 181 7.42 -4.71 -13.75
CA ASN A 181 8.80 -4.36 -14.05
C ASN A 181 9.35 -5.08 -15.29
N SER A 182 8.83 -6.27 -15.61
CA SER A 182 9.25 -7.04 -16.78
C SER A 182 8.53 -6.67 -18.09
N ASN A 183 7.35 -6.05 -18.03
CA ASN A 183 6.43 -5.93 -19.16
C ASN A 183 5.97 -4.51 -19.47
N SER A 184 6.47 -3.46 -18.78
CA SER A 184 5.71 -2.22 -18.67
C SER A 184 6.40 -0.97 -19.18
N PRO A 185 5.60 0.01 -19.69
CA PRO A 185 6.06 1.38 -19.77
C PRO A 185 6.47 1.88 -18.39
N PRO A 186 7.40 2.80 -18.31
CA PRO A 186 8.26 3.01 -17.14
C PRO A 186 7.61 3.61 -15.89
N ALA A 187 6.31 3.95 -15.90
CA ALA A 187 5.72 4.68 -14.78
C ALA A 187 5.17 3.77 -13.65
N PHE A 188 4.32 2.79 -13.97
CA PHE A 188 3.64 1.99 -12.95
C PHE A 188 4.54 0.95 -12.26
N GLY A 189 5.57 0.46 -12.95
CA GLY A 189 6.52 -0.51 -12.39
C GLY A 189 7.22 0.03 -11.14
N PRO A 190 7.94 1.17 -11.21
CA PRO A 190 8.56 1.82 -10.06
C PRO A 190 7.59 2.14 -8.92
N LEU A 191 6.37 2.59 -9.22
CA LEU A 191 5.36 2.88 -8.21
C LEU A 191 4.88 1.61 -7.49
N MET A 192 4.71 0.50 -8.21
CA MET A 192 4.34 -0.78 -7.61
C MET A 192 5.50 -1.40 -6.81
N MET A 193 6.75 -1.16 -7.20
CA MET A 193 7.91 -1.54 -6.39
C MET A 193 7.97 -0.74 -5.09
N LEU A 194 7.68 0.55 -5.15
CA LEU A 194 7.69 1.42 -3.97
C LEU A 194 6.60 1.02 -2.96
N ILE A 195 5.38 0.71 -3.45
CA ILE A 195 4.32 0.23 -2.53
C ILE A 195 4.70 -1.12 -1.92
N ALA A 196 5.27 -2.06 -2.67
CA ALA A 196 5.71 -3.34 -2.13
C ALA A 196 6.75 -3.16 -1.01
N ALA A 197 7.73 -2.27 -1.22
CA ALA A 197 8.73 -1.92 -0.21
C ALA A 197 8.11 -1.23 1.02
N PHE A 198 7.18 -0.31 0.82
CA PHE A 198 6.45 0.34 1.90
C PHE A 198 5.67 -0.65 2.76
N LEU A 199 4.88 -1.52 2.13
CA LEU A 199 4.08 -2.52 2.84
C LEU A 199 4.95 -3.49 3.65
N GLN A 200 6.10 -3.90 3.11
CA GLN A 200 7.06 -4.74 3.82
C GLN A 200 7.65 -4.02 5.04
N ASN A 201 8.12 -2.78 4.86
CA ASN A 201 8.68 -1.97 5.94
C ASN A 201 7.64 -1.74 7.04
N ARG A 202 6.42 -1.39 6.65
CA ARG A 202 5.33 -1.16 7.59
C ARG A 202 4.96 -2.42 8.39
N ARG A 203 4.89 -3.59 7.74
CA ARG A 203 4.66 -4.86 8.42
C ARG A 203 5.71 -5.12 9.49
N ASP A 204 6.98 -4.87 9.18
CA ASP A 204 8.09 -5.10 10.11
C ASP A 204 8.03 -4.13 11.30
N GLU A 205 7.67 -2.87 11.07
CA GLU A 205 7.48 -1.85 12.09
C GLU A 205 6.35 -2.23 13.07
N VAL A 206 5.14 -2.51 12.55
CA VAL A 206 3.98 -2.79 13.42
C VAL A 206 4.08 -4.14 14.13
N SER A 207 4.78 -5.12 13.57
CA SER A 207 5.06 -6.41 14.23
C SER A 207 5.86 -6.21 15.52
N ASN A 208 6.81 -5.30 15.54
CA ASN A 208 7.62 -4.99 16.73
C ASN A 208 6.79 -4.32 17.82
N ILE A 209 5.80 -3.52 17.47
CA ILE A 209 4.86 -2.90 18.43
C ILE A 209 3.98 -3.98 19.08
N GLY A 210 3.42 -4.89 18.28
CA GLY A 210 2.59 -5.99 18.76
C GLY A 210 3.32 -6.92 19.74
N LEU A 211 4.60 -7.17 19.54
CA LEU A 211 5.43 -7.99 20.44
C LEU A 211 5.73 -7.31 21.77
N SER A 212 5.89 -5.99 21.78
CA SER A 212 6.21 -5.23 23.01
C SER A 212 5.01 -5.10 23.96
N THR A 213 3.79 -5.25 23.46
CA THR A 213 2.54 -5.15 24.24
C THR A 213 2.00 -6.50 24.71
N SER A 214 2.56 -7.63 24.29
CA SER A 214 2.17 -8.95 24.77
C SER A 214 2.53 -9.10 26.26
N PRO A 215 1.61 -9.54 27.14
CA PRO A 215 1.92 -9.80 28.54
C PRO A 215 3.02 -10.87 28.62
N ARG A 216 4.07 -10.59 29.37
CA ARG A 216 5.10 -11.61 29.68
C ARG A 216 4.40 -12.83 30.25
N PRO A 217 4.73 -14.06 29.79
CA PRO A 217 4.23 -15.27 30.43
C PRO A 217 4.59 -15.20 31.91
N ILE A 218 3.57 -15.35 32.78
CA ILE A 218 3.75 -15.42 34.24
C ILE A 218 4.64 -16.63 34.44
N ALA A 219 5.84 -16.40 34.96
CA ALA A 219 6.75 -17.46 35.36
C ALA A 219 6.00 -18.37 36.34
N GLY A 220 5.85 -19.64 35.95
CA GLY A 220 5.10 -20.62 36.74
C GLY A 220 5.61 -20.66 38.17
N HIS A 221 4.70 -20.51 39.14
CA HIS A 221 4.96 -20.81 40.53
C HIS A 221 5.28 -22.29 40.61
N ASP A 222 6.52 -22.57 40.98
CA ASP A 222 7.02 -23.88 41.34
C ASP A 222 6.29 -24.35 42.60
N HIS A 223 5.17 -25.03 42.49
CA HIS A 223 4.53 -25.73 43.59
C HIS A 223 5.34 -26.99 43.88
N ARG A 224 6.43 -26.84 44.62
CA ARG A 224 6.95 -27.94 45.41
C ARG A 224 6.01 -28.16 46.59
N LEU A 225 5.17 -29.17 46.49
CA LEU A 225 4.49 -29.75 47.67
C LEU A 225 5.48 -30.65 48.40
N LEU A 226 5.64 -30.37 49.66
CA LEU A 226 6.20 -31.26 50.65
C LEU A 226 5.24 -32.43 50.92
#